data_c3cf07ac873abd4392cfbde63678c111
#
_entry.id   c3cf07ac873abd4392cfbde63678c111
#
_cell.length_a   1.000
_cell.length_b   1.000
_cell.length_c   1.000
_cell.angle_alpha   90.00
_cell.angle_beta   90.00
_cell.angle_gamma   90.00
#
_symmetry.space_group_name_H-M   'P 1'
#
loop_
_entity.id
_entity.type
_entity.pdbx_description
1 polymer ?
#
loop_
_entity_poly.entity_id
_entity_poly.type
_entity_poly.pdbx_seq_one_letter_code
_entity_poly.pdbx_strand_id
1 'polypeptide(L)'
;IKRAIDDSVLRAMADAVAEVTRCEMHTVVDAEARAAIAEAIASAELVRVLNPIGHDEFFGHEVRWTTQEAEVTRDGIDLATMELKPSARVAFKVASDPATMDLLRLWNGGSGFKYATRGSVTDSPALCLISTDRNDPGAMLDAGRAMERMWLAATAHNLAVHPVSAPILLAHNVRFGGGKGMNPAERDAVIRTFEEVRTRFKVGDREPMFLLRLCHAPPPTARSLRRSLEEVLH
;
A
#
# COMPACT_ATOMS: atom_id res chain seq x y z
N ILE A 1 -8.14 -15.32 -4.08
CA ILE A 1 -8.71 -16.18 -5.15
C ILE A 1 -8.42 -15.49 -6.49
N LYS A 2 -7.75 -16.21 -7.41
CA LYS A 2 -7.34 -15.73 -8.76
C LYS A 2 -8.52 -15.68 -9.76
N ARG A 3 -9.70 -15.26 -9.33
CA ARG A 3 -10.85 -15.08 -10.22
C ARG A 3 -10.77 -13.68 -10.86
N ALA A 4 -10.96 -13.59 -12.18
CA ALA A 4 -11.06 -12.31 -12.87
C ALA A 4 -12.19 -11.45 -12.28
N ILE A 5 -12.02 -10.14 -12.34
CA ILE A 5 -13.05 -9.16 -11.98
C ILE A 5 -13.73 -8.73 -13.28
N ASP A 6 -15.06 -8.70 -13.26
CA ASP A 6 -15.84 -8.32 -14.43
C ASP A 6 -15.58 -6.84 -14.81
N ASP A 7 -15.48 -6.55 -16.09
CA ASP A 7 -15.23 -5.17 -16.60
C ASP A 7 -16.31 -4.19 -16.15
N SER A 8 -17.55 -4.65 -15.98
CA SER A 8 -18.65 -3.81 -15.48
C SER A 8 -18.40 -3.35 -14.03
N VAL A 9 -17.79 -4.20 -13.21
CA VAL A 9 -17.44 -3.87 -11.83
C VAL A 9 -16.28 -2.86 -11.81
N LEU A 10 -15.26 -3.07 -12.65
CA LEU A 10 -14.13 -2.14 -12.76
C LEU A 10 -14.61 -0.76 -13.27
N ARG A 11 -15.56 -0.73 -14.22
CA ARG A 11 -16.19 0.51 -14.67
C ARG A 11 -16.97 1.21 -13.58
N ALA A 12 -17.79 0.48 -12.82
CA ALA A 12 -18.56 1.08 -11.71
C ALA A 12 -17.64 1.72 -10.65
N MET A 13 -16.48 1.11 -10.38
CA MET A 13 -15.48 1.70 -9.51
C MET A 13 -14.83 2.95 -10.11
N ALA A 14 -14.53 2.94 -11.41
CA ALA A 14 -13.99 4.10 -12.12
C ALA A 14 -15.00 5.27 -12.15
N ASP A 15 -16.27 4.98 -12.38
CA ASP A 15 -17.36 5.96 -12.35
C ASP A 15 -17.49 6.59 -10.95
N ALA A 16 -17.38 5.79 -9.88
CA ALA A 16 -17.40 6.30 -8.51
C ALA A 16 -16.21 7.24 -8.20
N VAL A 17 -15.03 6.97 -8.77
CA VAL A 17 -13.86 7.88 -8.68
C VAL A 17 -14.11 9.17 -9.46
N ALA A 18 -14.67 9.07 -10.66
CA ALA A 18 -14.93 10.22 -11.56
C ALA A 18 -15.96 11.22 -10.98
N GLU A 19 -16.78 10.81 -10.00
CA GLU A 19 -17.65 11.72 -9.25
C GLU A 19 -16.85 12.76 -8.43
N VAL A 20 -15.57 12.50 -8.16
CA VAL A 20 -14.67 13.47 -7.54
C VAL A 20 -13.91 14.18 -8.66
N THR A 21 -14.19 15.44 -8.84
CA THR A 21 -13.60 16.27 -9.92
C THR A 21 -12.07 16.13 -9.95
N ARG A 22 -11.49 15.94 -11.14
CA ARG A 22 -10.06 15.83 -11.40
C ARG A 22 -9.39 14.54 -10.91
N CYS A 23 -10.15 13.59 -10.34
CA CYS A 23 -9.66 12.27 -10.04
C CYS A 23 -9.94 11.28 -11.16
N GLU A 24 -9.03 10.34 -11.38
CA GLU A 24 -9.15 9.29 -12.39
C GLU A 24 -8.65 7.97 -11.83
N MET A 25 -9.33 6.87 -12.16
CA MET A 25 -8.89 5.51 -11.84
C MET A 25 -8.30 4.85 -13.09
N HIS A 26 -7.08 4.39 -12.95
CA HIS A 26 -6.39 3.54 -13.93
C HIS A 26 -6.39 2.10 -13.44
N THR A 27 -6.59 1.14 -14.36
CA THR A 27 -6.67 -0.29 -14.00
C THR A 27 -5.69 -1.10 -14.83
N VAL A 28 -5.01 -2.05 -14.20
CA VAL A 28 -4.13 -3.02 -14.84
C VAL A 28 -4.60 -4.43 -14.48
N VAL A 29 -4.99 -5.20 -15.52
CA VAL A 29 -5.39 -6.61 -15.43
C VAL A 29 -4.42 -7.54 -16.16
N ASP A 30 -3.57 -7.00 -17.04
CA ASP A 30 -2.56 -7.76 -17.78
C ASP A 30 -1.53 -8.38 -16.83
N ALA A 31 -1.22 -9.65 -17.04
CA ALA A 31 -0.37 -10.42 -16.13
C ALA A 31 1.08 -9.95 -16.10
N GLU A 32 1.64 -9.56 -17.26
CA GLU A 32 3.02 -9.07 -17.35
C GLU A 32 3.16 -7.71 -16.68
N ALA A 33 2.24 -6.79 -16.96
CA ALA A 33 2.20 -5.47 -16.32
C ALA A 33 2.02 -5.58 -14.80
N ARG A 34 1.12 -6.47 -14.32
CA ARG A 34 0.95 -6.74 -12.88
C ARG A 34 2.22 -7.29 -12.24
N ALA A 35 2.95 -8.17 -12.92
CA ALA A 35 4.21 -8.73 -12.40
C ALA A 35 5.30 -7.64 -12.29
N ALA A 36 5.41 -6.74 -13.26
CA ALA A 36 6.33 -5.61 -13.22
C ALA A 36 5.99 -4.63 -12.08
N ILE A 37 4.71 -4.30 -11.92
CA ILE A 37 4.24 -3.44 -10.81
C ILE A 37 4.47 -4.12 -9.46
N ALA A 38 4.25 -5.45 -9.36
CA ALA A 38 4.51 -6.21 -8.14
C ALA A 38 5.99 -6.16 -7.72
N GLU A 39 6.91 -6.21 -8.68
CA GLU A 39 8.35 -6.05 -8.42
C GLU A 39 8.69 -4.62 -7.97
N ALA A 40 8.06 -3.60 -8.56
CA ALA A 40 8.21 -2.21 -8.15
C ALA A 40 7.72 -1.99 -6.70
N ILE A 41 6.52 -2.50 -6.37
CA ILE A 41 5.98 -2.44 -5.00
C ILE A 41 6.90 -3.15 -4.01
N ALA A 42 7.33 -4.38 -4.33
CA ALA A 42 8.21 -5.16 -3.46
C ALA A 42 9.58 -4.47 -3.24
N SER A 43 10.10 -3.79 -4.26
CA SER A 43 11.35 -3.04 -4.15
C SER A 43 11.19 -1.79 -3.27
N ALA A 44 10.09 -1.07 -3.40
CA ALA A 44 9.78 0.09 -2.56
C ALA A 44 9.55 -0.33 -1.09
N GLU A 45 8.80 -1.42 -0.85
CA GLU A 45 8.59 -1.95 0.50
C GLU A 45 9.91 -2.39 1.15
N LEU A 46 10.83 -3.00 0.39
CA LEU A 46 12.15 -3.34 0.90
C LEU A 46 12.92 -2.09 1.36
N VAL A 47 12.91 -1.01 0.56
CA VAL A 47 13.51 0.26 0.96
C VAL A 47 12.87 0.78 2.25
N ARG A 48 11.54 0.74 2.36
CA ARG A 48 10.80 1.18 3.56
C ARG A 48 11.23 0.41 4.81
N VAL A 49 11.28 -0.91 4.73
CA VAL A 49 11.60 -1.78 5.86
C VAL A 49 13.08 -1.68 6.28
N LEU A 50 13.98 -1.49 5.32
CA LEU A 50 15.42 -1.35 5.60
C LEU A 50 15.83 0.09 5.95
N ASN A 51 15.01 1.11 5.66
CA ASN A 51 15.27 2.48 6.05
C ASN A 51 15.06 2.64 7.56
N PRO A 52 16.06 3.15 8.33
CA PRO A 52 15.95 3.24 9.79
C PRO A 52 14.75 4.05 10.27
N ILE A 53 14.38 5.12 9.56
CA ILE A 53 13.22 5.97 9.90
C ILE A 53 11.93 5.20 9.60
N GLY A 54 11.77 4.64 8.40
CA GLY A 54 10.59 3.87 8.04
C GLY A 54 10.41 2.59 8.88
N HIS A 55 11.53 1.98 9.30
CA HIS A 55 11.52 0.86 10.22
C HIS A 55 10.99 1.25 11.61
N ASP A 56 11.51 2.34 12.18
CA ASP A 56 11.09 2.85 13.48
C ASP A 56 9.62 3.30 13.46
N GLU A 57 9.20 4.04 12.43
CA GLU A 57 7.80 4.42 12.23
C GLU A 57 6.89 3.19 12.22
N PHE A 58 7.23 2.16 11.45
CA PHE A 58 6.40 0.99 11.29
C PHE A 58 6.39 0.10 12.53
N PHE A 59 7.55 -0.39 12.98
CA PHE A 59 7.62 -1.34 14.10
C PHE A 59 7.56 -0.69 15.47
N GLY A 60 8.02 0.55 15.62
CA GLY A 60 8.01 1.29 16.86
C GLY A 60 6.71 2.04 17.14
N HIS A 61 6.03 2.50 16.08
CA HIS A 61 4.89 3.40 16.24
C HIS A 61 3.58 2.91 15.61
N GLU A 62 3.61 2.14 14.52
CA GLU A 62 2.38 1.70 13.85
C GLU A 62 1.91 0.33 14.32
N VAL A 63 2.80 -0.66 14.52
CA VAL A 63 2.43 -2.03 14.87
C VAL A 63 2.07 -2.14 16.35
N ARG A 64 0.92 -2.77 16.63
CA ARG A 64 0.53 -3.25 17.96
C ARG A 64 0.64 -4.76 17.97
N TRP A 65 1.52 -5.28 18.83
CA TRP A 65 1.89 -6.70 18.83
C TRP A 65 0.81 -7.62 19.38
N THR A 66 -0.10 -7.07 20.17
CA THR A 66 -1.24 -7.76 20.75
C THR A 66 -2.52 -6.94 20.61
N THR A 67 -3.66 -7.62 20.54
CA THR A 67 -4.97 -6.94 20.54
C THR A 67 -5.17 -6.12 21.80
N GLN A 68 -4.66 -6.61 22.97
CA GLN A 68 -4.71 -5.86 24.22
C GLN A 68 -3.94 -4.52 24.14
N GLU A 69 -2.77 -4.52 23.51
CA GLU A 69 -2.02 -3.28 23.27
C GLU A 69 -2.83 -2.32 22.40
N ALA A 70 -3.42 -2.80 21.30
CA ALA A 70 -4.28 -1.99 20.42
C ALA A 70 -5.52 -1.44 21.16
N GLU A 71 -6.11 -2.21 22.08
CA GLU A 71 -7.23 -1.78 22.91
C GLU A 71 -6.85 -0.66 23.88
N VAL A 72 -5.65 -0.69 24.41
CA VAL A 72 -5.14 0.33 25.36
C VAL A 72 -4.75 1.60 24.63
N THR A 73 -3.98 1.48 23.53
CA THR A 73 -3.47 2.64 22.79
C THR A 73 -4.55 3.29 21.92
N ARG A 74 -5.56 2.52 21.49
CA ARG A 74 -6.66 2.96 20.63
C ARG A 74 -6.21 3.48 19.26
N ASP A 75 -5.03 3.05 18.82
CA ASP A 75 -4.39 3.42 17.56
C ASP A 75 -3.56 2.27 16.98
N GLY A 76 -2.90 2.52 15.84
CA GLY A 76 -1.98 1.60 15.20
C GLY A 76 -2.67 0.41 14.51
N ILE A 77 -1.85 -0.56 14.12
CA ILE A 77 -2.24 -1.77 13.40
C ILE A 77 -2.15 -2.97 14.34
N ASP A 78 -3.28 -3.51 14.78
CA ASP A 78 -3.29 -4.77 15.52
C ASP A 78 -2.73 -5.90 14.62
N LEU A 79 -1.67 -6.55 15.06
CA LEU A 79 -1.01 -7.65 14.34
C LEU A 79 -1.98 -8.78 13.98
N ALA A 80 -3.04 -8.99 14.75
CA ALA A 80 -4.06 -9.98 14.44
C ALA A 80 -4.78 -9.68 13.11
N THR A 81 -4.96 -8.40 12.77
CA THR A 81 -5.63 -7.97 11.52
C THR A 81 -4.79 -8.18 10.28
N MET A 82 -3.49 -8.41 10.43
CA MET A 82 -2.60 -8.74 9.30
C MET A 82 -2.72 -10.21 8.87
N GLU A 83 -3.38 -11.05 9.67
CA GLU A 83 -3.64 -12.48 9.39
C GLU A 83 -2.38 -13.26 8.95
N LEU A 84 -1.22 -12.94 9.55
CA LEU A 84 0.05 -13.53 9.18
C LEU A 84 0.07 -15.03 9.50
N LYS A 85 0.54 -15.83 8.54
CA LYS A 85 0.86 -17.24 8.77
C LYS A 85 1.93 -17.38 9.86
N PRO A 86 2.00 -18.50 10.58
CA PRO A 86 2.98 -18.69 11.67
C PRO A 86 4.43 -18.39 11.27
N SER A 87 4.88 -18.87 10.11
CA SER A 87 6.22 -18.58 9.59
C SER A 87 6.45 -17.10 9.27
N ALA A 88 5.41 -16.42 8.74
CA ALA A 88 5.48 -14.99 8.48
C ALA A 88 5.52 -14.16 9.77
N ARG A 89 4.84 -14.60 10.83
CA ARG A 89 4.94 -13.97 12.18
C ARG A 89 6.36 -14.01 12.73
N VAL A 90 7.04 -15.16 12.59
CA VAL A 90 8.45 -15.29 13.02
C VAL A 90 9.34 -14.34 12.21
N ALA A 91 9.20 -14.34 10.87
CA ALA A 91 9.95 -13.43 10.01
C ALA A 91 9.68 -11.96 10.35
N PHE A 92 8.42 -11.63 10.65
CA PHE A 92 8.01 -10.28 11.04
C PHE A 92 8.63 -9.86 12.39
N LYS A 93 8.72 -10.79 13.35
CA LYS A 93 9.40 -10.56 14.63
C LYS A 93 10.91 -10.36 14.46
N VAL A 94 11.56 -11.13 13.59
CA VAL A 94 12.98 -10.92 13.24
C VAL A 94 13.16 -9.57 12.54
N ALA A 95 12.25 -9.22 11.63
CA ALA A 95 12.29 -7.93 10.95
C ALA A 95 12.05 -6.72 11.86
N SER A 96 11.48 -6.90 13.04
CA SER A 96 11.31 -5.81 14.01
C SER A 96 12.56 -5.45 14.79
N ASP A 97 13.65 -6.22 14.66
CA ASP A 97 14.93 -5.89 15.28
C ASP A 97 15.76 -4.95 14.40
N PRO A 98 16.01 -3.70 14.84
CA PRO A 98 16.75 -2.71 14.04
C PRO A 98 18.14 -3.19 13.64
N ALA A 99 18.86 -3.89 14.55
CA ALA A 99 20.20 -4.35 14.27
C ALA A 99 20.24 -5.41 13.15
N THR A 100 19.24 -6.26 13.09
CA THR A 100 19.06 -7.22 11.99
C THR A 100 18.80 -6.48 10.65
N MET A 101 17.98 -5.43 10.66
CA MET A 101 17.70 -4.64 9.46
C MET A 101 18.92 -3.85 8.99
N ASP A 102 19.70 -3.28 9.90
CA ASP A 102 20.96 -2.59 9.57
C ASP A 102 21.97 -3.53 8.91
N LEU A 103 22.13 -4.75 9.42
CA LEU A 103 22.99 -5.77 8.79
C LEU A 103 22.49 -6.15 7.39
N LEU A 104 21.19 -6.37 7.22
CA LEU A 104 20.61 -6.68 5.91
C LEU A 104 20.81 -5.53 4.93
N ARG A 105 20.66 -4.28 5.37
CA ARG A 105 20.92 -3.08 4.58
C ARG A 105 22.37 -2.99 4.14
N LEU A 106 23.30 -3.23 5.07
CA LEU A 106 24.74 -3.21 4.83
C LEU A 106 25.16 -4.25 3.77
N TRP A 107 24.54 -5.43 3.78
CA TRP A 107 24.87 -6.52 2.86
C TRP A 107 24.00 -6.53 1.59
N ASN A 108 23.19 -5.49 1.36
CA ASN A 108 22.18 -5.48 0.27
C ASN A 108 21.28 -6.73 0.28
N GLY A 109 20.96 -7.22 1.47
CA GLY A 109 20.12 -8.39 1.70
C GLY A 109 18.62 -8.06 1.68
N GLY A 110 17.80 -8.95 2.27
CA GLY A 110 16.37 -8.71 2.45
C GLY A 110 15.49 -9.16 1.29
N SER A 111 16.02 -9.84 0.27
CA SER A 111 15.25 -10.33 -0.88
C SER A 111 14.04 -11.20 -0.49
N GLY A 112 14.09 -11.87 0.67
CA GLY A 112 12.97 -12.63 1.21
C GLY A 112 11.72 -11.80 1.49
N PHE A 113 11.87 -10.53 1.89
CA PHE A 113 10.75 -9.61 2.09
C PHE A 113 10.06 -9.28 0.76
N LYS A 114 10.83 -9.09 -0.30
CA LYS A 114 10.30 -8.86 -1.66
C LYS A 114 9.44 -10.01 -2.14
N TYR A 115 9.83 -11.25 -1.83
CA TYR A 115 9.11 -12.44 -2.30
C TYR A 115 7.66 -12.48 -1.77
N ALA A 116 7.45 -12.20 -0.48
CA ALA A 116 6.11 -12.20 0.12
C ALA A 116 5.20 -11.13 -0.50
N THR A 117 5.70 -9.89 -0.62
CA THR A 117 4.97 -8.77 -1.20
C THR A 117 4.65 -9.04 -2.68
N ARG A 118 5.65 -9.42 -3.47
CA ARG A 118 5.49 -9.72 -4.90
C ARG A 118 4.43 -10.79 -5.13
N GLY A 119 4.46 -11.89 -4.38
CA GLY A 119 3.49 -12.98 -4.51
C GLY A 119 2.07 -12.51 -4.30
N SER A 120 1.81 -11.76 -3.24
CA SER A 120 0.47 -11.26 -2.91
C SER A 120 -0.09 -10.30 -3.98
N VAL A 121 0.76 -9.45 -4.56
CA VAL A 121 0.35 -8.50 -5.61
C VAL A 121 0.14 -9.20 -6.95
N THR A 122 1.05 -10.11 -7.35
CA THR A 122 0.95 -10.87 -8.60
C THR A 122 -0.32 -11.75 -8.62
N ASP A 123 -0.71 -12.27 -7.47
CA ASP A 123 -1.90 -13.12 -7.34
C ASP A 123 -3.23 -12.33 -7.36
N SER A 124 -3.19 -11.01 -7.30
CA SER A 124 -4.37 -10.16 -7.41
C SER A 124 -4.86 -10.08 -8.85
N PRO A 125 -6.16 -10.25 -9.14
CA PRO A 125 -6.70 -10.20 -10.50
C PRO A 125 -6.60 -8.82 -11.15
N ALA A 126 -6.60 -7.75 -10.36
CA ALA A 126 -6.46 -6.38 -10.84
C ALA A 126 -5.70 -5.49 -9.87
N LEU A 127 -4.99 -4.50 -10.41
CA LEU A 127 -4.41 -3.39 -9.69
C LEU A 127 -5.08 -2.11 -10.16
N CYS A 128 -5.33 -1.19 -9.23
CA CYS A 128 -5.91 0.12 -9.52
C CYS A 128 -5.00 1.22 -8.99
N LEU A 129 -4.93 2.31 -9.73
CA LEU A 129 -4.21 3.50 -9.34
C LEU A 129 -5.17 4.70 -9.46
N ILE A 130 -5.24 5.51 -8.42
CA ILE A 130 -5.96 6.79 -8.44
C ILE A 130 -4.96 7.89 -8.66
N SER A 131 -5.24 8.75 -9.64
CA SER A 131 -4.43 9.89 -10.01
C SER A 131 -5.22 11.18 -9.97
N THR A 132 -4.51 12.30 -9.84
CA THR A 132 -5.06 13.66 -9.95
C THR A 132 -4.32 14.45 -11.01
N ASP A 133 -4.89 15.57 -11.47
CA ASP A 133 -4.25 16.50 -12.40
C ASP A 133 -3.33 17.52 -11.71
N ARG A 134 -3.21 17.45 -10.36
CA ARG A 134 -2.41 18.36 -9.53
C ARG A 134 -1.75 17.59 -8.39
N ASN A 135 -0.75 18.23 -7.78
CA ASN A 135 -0.10 17.75 -6.57
C ASN A 135 -0.07 18.89 -5.53
N ASP A 136 -1.21 19.11 -4.88
CA ASP A 136 -1.38 20.08 -3.81
C ASP A 136 -2.25 19.47 -2.67
N PRO A 137 -2.35 20.08 -1.49
CA PRO A 137 -3.14 19.55 -0.39
C PRO A 137 -4.62 19.31 -0.73
N GLY A 138 -5.22 20.16 -1.60
CA GLY A 138 -6.59 19.98 -2.07
C GLY A 138 -6.73 18.71 -2.93
N ALA A 139 -5.79 18.49 -3.85
CA ALA A 139 -5.75 17.28 -4.67
C ALA A 139 -5.55 16.01 -3.84
N MET A 140 -4.75 16.06 -2.78
CA MET A 140 -4.57 14.93 -1.85
C MET A 140 -5.88 14.59 -1.13
N LEU A 141 -6.62 15.60 -0.68
CA LEU A 141 -7.94 15.41 -0.06
C LEU A 141 -8.94 14.82 -1.06
N ASP A 142 -9.01 15.35 -2.27
CA ASP A 142 -9.89 14.84 -3.33
C ASP A 142 -9.53 13.40 -3.70
N ALA A 143 -8.25 13.06 -3.81
CA ALA A 143 -7.82 11.69 -4.04
C ALA A 143 -8.24 10.74 -2.91
N GLY A 144 -8.18 11.18 -1.65
CA GLY A 144 -8.69 10.42 -0.50
C GLY A 144 -10.20 10.16 -0.60
N ARG A 145 -10.97 11.18 -0.98
CA ARG A 145 -12.43 11.05 -1.23
C ARG A 145 -12.73 10.10 -2.38
N ALA A 146 -11.96 10.18 -3.46
CA ALA A 146 -12.07 9.29 -4.62
C ALA A 146 -11.73 7.83 -4.25
N MET A 147 -10.68 7.63 -3.45
CA MET A 147 -10.30 6.32 -2.94
C MET A 147 -11.41 5.69 -2.09
N GLU A 148 -12.01 6.46 -1.19
CA GLU A 148 -13.12 5.97 -0.35
C GLU A 148 -14.33 5.56 -1.19
N ARG A 149 -14.72 6.38 -2.18
CA ARG A 149 -15.81 6.05 -3.11
C ARG A 149 -15.54 4.76 -3.89
N MET A 150 -14.33 4.62 -4.42
CA MET A 150 -13.89 3.40 -5.10
C MET A 150 -13.97 2.18 -4.16
N TRP A 151 -13.51 2.33 -2.91
CA TRP A 151 -13.53 1.25 -1.92
C TRP A 151 -14.95 0.83 -1.56
N LEU A 152 -15.86 1.79 -1.38
CA LEU A 152 -17.29 1.51 -1.15
C LEU A 152 -17.92 0.78 -2.34
N ALA A 153 -17.63 1.21 -3.56
CA ALA A 153 -18.09 0.53 -4.77
C ALA A 153 -17.52 -0.91 -4.87
N ALA A 154 -16.24 -1.11 -4.59
CA ALA A 154 -15.63 -2.44 -4.53
C ALA A 154 -16.30 -3.34 -3.48
N THR A 155 -16.59 -2.80 -2.30
CA THR A 155 -17.27 -3.51 -1.21
C THR A 155 -18.69 -3.92 -1.60
N ALA A 156 -19.44 -3.05 -2.29
CA ALA A 156 -20.77 -3.35 -2.81
C ALA A 156 -20.76 -4.53 -3.81
N HIS A 157 -19.62 -4.74 -4.49
CA HIS A 157 -19.39 -5.87 -5.39
C HIS A 157 -18.65 -7.05 -4.75
N ASN A 158 -18.56 -7.09 -3.41
CA ASN A 158 -17.88 -8.15 -2.64
C ASN A 158 -16.39 -8.32 -3.02
N LEU A 159 -15.70 -7.24 -3.36
CA LEU A 159 -14.28 -7.22 -3.57
C LEU A 159 -13.55 -6.73 -2.32
N ALA A 160 -12.43 -7.36 -2.02
CA ALA A 160 -11.48 -6.88 -1.04
C ALA A 160 -10.48 -5.90 -1.71
N VAL A 161 -10.22 -4.81 -1.02
CA VAL A 161 -9.26 -3.77 -1.43
C VAL A 161 -8.12 -3.74 -0.44
N HIS A 162 -6.89 -3.63 -0.95
CA HIS A 162 -5.71 -3.48 -0.09
C HIS A 162 -4.77 -2.43 -0.68
N PRO A 163 -4.47 -1.34 0.06
CA PRO A 163 -3.49 -0.33 -0.35
C PRO A 163 -2.08 -0.93 -0.43
N VAL A 164 -1.36 -0.59 -1.50
CA VAL A 164 0.03 -0.99 -1.76
C VAL A 164 0.84 0.21 -2.27
N SER A 165 0.61 1.37 -1.67
CA SER A 165 1.04 2.68 -2.15
C SER A 165 2.50 3.04 -1.82
N ALA A 166 3.31 2.12 -1.29
CA ALA A 166 4.69 2.41 -0.92
C ALA A 166 5.53 3.08 -2.04
N PRO A 167 5.46 2.66 -3.33
CA PRO A 167 6.20 3.34 -4.39
C PRO A 167 5.83 4.82 -4.52
N ILE A 168 4.55 5.17 -4.32
CA ILE A 168 4.04 6.53 -4.44
C ILE A 168 4.48 7.37 -3.23
N LEU A 169 4.22 6.87 -2.01
CA LEU A 169 4.52 7.59 -0.78
C LEU A 169 6.02 7.85 -0.61
N LEU A 170 6.86 6.86 -0.89
CA LEU A 170 8.31 7.01 -0.83
C LEU A 170 8.83 7.95 -1.91
N ALA A 171 8.28 7.92 -3.13
CA ALA A 171 8.65 8.86 -4.18
C ALA A 171 8.25 10.29 -3.80
N HIS A 172 7.10 10.51 -3.19
CA HIS A 172 6.72 11.80 -2.64
C HIS A 172 7.70 12.27 -1.56
N ASN A 173 8.14 11.38 -0.65
CA ASN A 173 9.17 11.70 0.33
C ASN A 173 10.49 12.09 -0.34
N VAL A 174 10.93 11.39 -1.38
CA VAL A 174 12.17 11.74 -2.12
C VAL A 174 12.01 13.09 -2.82
N ARG A 175 10.90 13.33 -3.51
CA ARG A 175 10.65 14.52 -4.34
C ARG A 175 10.43 15.78 -3.51
N PHE A 176 9.75 15.68 -2.37
CA PHE A 176 9.29 16.82 -1.58
C PHE A 176 9.84 16.85 -0.15
N GLY A 177 10.24 15.70 0.41
CA GLY A 177 10.81 15.55 1.75
C GLY A 177 12.33 15.32 1.78
N GLY A 178 13.00 15.37 0.62
CA GLY A 178 14.45 15.19 0.51
C GLY A 178 14.94 13.76 0.74
N GLY A 179 14.04 12.75 0.78
CA GLY A 179 14.41 11.35 0.94
C GLY A 179 15.07 11.05 2.29
N LYS A 180 14.48 11.54 3.37
CA LYS A 180 15.04 11.46 4.72
C LYS A 180 15.35 9.99 5.11
N GLY A 181 16.55 9.75 5.64
CA GLY A 181 17.01 8.40 6.02
C GLY A 181 17.46 7.51 4.85
N MET A 182 17.25 7.91 3.59
CA MET A 182 17.65 7.14 2.40
C MET A 182 19.03 7.54 1.91
N ASN A 183 19.84 6.55 1.55
CA ASN A 183 21.07 6.80 0.80
C ASN A 183 20.77 7.09 -0.69
N PRO A 184 21.74 7.58 -1.49
CA PRO A 184 21.51 7.91 -2.90
C PRO A 184 20.95 6.74 -3.73
N ALA A 185 21.47 5.53 -3.55
CA ALA A 185 21.02 4.34 -4.30
C ALA A 185 19.55 3.95 -3.97
N GLU A 186 19.13 4.12 -2.71
CA GLU A 186 17.76 3.91 -2.28
C GLU A 186 16.81 4.95 -2.88
N ARG A 187 17.20 6.23 -2.92
CA ARG A 187 16.42 7.30 -3.58
C ARG A 187 16.23 7.02 -5.06
N ASP A 188 17.31 6.64 -5.75
CA ASP A 188 17.25 6.27 -7.17
C ASP A 188 16.38 5.04 -7.40
N ALA A 189 16.44 4.05 -6.52
CA ALA A 189 15.57 2.87 -6.58
C ALA A 189 14.10 3.25 -6.41
N VAL A 190 13.78 4.10 -5.45
CA VAL A 190 12.41 4.58 -5.21
C VAL A 190 11.88 5.33 -6.44
N ILE A 191 12.64 6.23 -7.01
CA ILE A 191 12.21 6.98 -8.22
C ILE A 191 12.02 6.03 -9.41
N ARG A 192 12.91 5.06 -9.62
CA ARG A 192 12.72 4.05 -10.68
C ARG A 192 11.44 3.22 -10.49
N THR A 193 11.13 2.80 -9.26
CA THR A 193 9.89 2.05 -8.99
C THR A 193 8.64 2.90 -9.22
N PHE A 194 8.69 4.18 -8.89
CA PHE A 194 7.61 5.12 -9.15
C PHE A 194 7.36 5.33 -10.64
N GLU A 195 8.41 5.53 -11.44
CA GLU A 195 8.30 5.69 -12.89
C GLU A 195 7.83 4.39 -13.59
N GLU A 196 8.22 3.23 -13.10
CA GLU A 196 7.69 1.94 -13.58
C GLU A 196 6.17 1.85 -13.36
N VAL A 197 5.69 2.22 -12.16
CA VAL A 197 4.27 2.27 -11.85
C VAL A 197 3.55 3.25 -12.78
N ARG A 198 4.04 4.47 -12.94
CA ARG A 198 3.47 5.48 -13.87
C ARG A 198 3.32 4.93 -15.28
N THR A 199 4.39 4.32 -15.78
CA THR A 199 4.46 3.79 -17.15
C THR A 199 3.46 2.65 -17.36
N ARG A 200 3.41 1.69 -16.42
CA ARG A 200 2.51 0.53 -16.53
C ARG A 200 1.03 0.89 -16.41
N PHE A 201 0.70 1.90 -15.62
CA PHE A 201 -0.66 2.43 -15.52
C PHE A 201 -1.01 3.45 -16.61
N LYS A 202 -0.04 3.87 -17.44
CA LYS A 202 -0.22 4.86 -18.50
C LYS A 202 -0.82 6.17 -17.99
N VAL A 203 -0.32 6.67 -16.86
CA VAL A 203 -0.89 7.81 -16.14
C VAL A 203 -0.68 9.13 -16.87
N GLY A 204 0.26 9.20 -17.82
CA GLY A 204 0.61 10.43 -18.53
C GLY A 204 1.19 11.49 -17.58
N ASP A 205 0.70 12.72 -17.69
CA ASP A 205 1.16 13.86 -16.86
C ASP A 205 0.44 13.95 -15.52
N ARG A 206 -0.48 13.01 -15.23
CA ARG A 206 -1.21 13.02 -13.97
C ARG A 206 -0.33 12.54 -12.82
N GLU A 207 -0.64 13.00 -11.60
CA GLU A 207 0.09 12.61 -10.39
C GLU A 207 -0.56 11.37 -9.74
N PRO A 208 0.17 10.26 -9.58
CA PRO A 208 -0.29 9.10 -8.82
C PRO A 208 -0.49 9.44 -7.33
N MET A 209 -1.63 9.06 -6.77
CA MET A 209 -1.96 9.33 -5.36
C MET A 209 -2.10 8.05 -4.54
N PHE A 210 -2.83 7.05 -5.05
CA PHE A 210 -3.03 5.78 -4.36
C PHE A 210 -2.88 4.61 -5.32
N LEU A 211 -2.17 3.57 -4.87
CA LEU A 211 -2.04 2.29 -5.56
C LEU A 211 -2.68 1.20 -4.71
N LEU A 212 -3.60 0.45 -5.30
CA LEU A 212 -4.42 -0.53 -4.60
C LEU A 212 -4.45 -1.84 -5.39
N ARG A 213 -4.50 -2.96 -4.68
CA ARG A 213 -4.82 -4.25 -5.27
C ARG A 213 -6.25 -4.66 -4.93
N LEU A 214 -6.90 -5.28 -5.90
CA LEU A 214 -8.25 -5.82 -5.76
C LEU A 214 -8.19 -7.35 -5.76
N CYS A 215 -9.01 -7.98 -4.96
CA CYS A 215 -9.12 -9.45 -4.96
C CYS A 215 -10.48 -9.93 -4.43
N HIS A 216 -10.82 -11.17 -4.76
CA HIS A 216 -11.86 -11.90 -4.06
C HIS A 216 -11.22 -12.54 -2.82
N ALA A 217 -11.72 -12.20 -1.64
CA ALA A 217 -11.25 -12.76 -0.37
C ALA A 217 -12.44 -13.16 0.51
N PRO A 218 -12.27 -14.15 1.40
CA PRO A 218 -13.25 -14.38 2.46
C PRO A 218 -13.29 -13.16 3.40
N PRO A 219 -14.34 -13.03 4.22
CA PRO A 219 -14.37 -12.03 5.27
C PRO A 219 -13.12 -12.15 6.17
N PRO A 220 -12.59 -11.02 6.69
CA PRO A 220 -11.44 -11.05 7.59
C PRO A 220 -11.79 -11.78 8.90
N THR A 221 -10.84 -12.51 9.46
CA THR A 221 -11.00 -13.25 10.73
C THR A 221 -10.79 -12.34 11.93
N ALA A 222 -10.11 -11.22 11.77
CA ALA A 222 -9.93 -10.18 12.78
C ALA A 222 -10.29 -8.82 12.17
N ARG A 223 -10.81 -7.92 12.99
CA ARG A 223 -11.21 -6.56 12.58
C ARG A 223 -10.48 -5.53 13.41
N SER A 224 -10.09 -4.43 12.78
CA SER A 224 -9.57 -3.27 13.49
C SER A 224 -10.60 -2.73 14.47
N LEU A 225 -10.13 -2.32 15.63
CA LEU A 225 -10.95 -1.66 16.63
C LEU A 225 -11.54 -0.35 16.09
N ARG A 226 -12.67 0.03 16.63
CA ARG A 226 -13.34 1.32 16.35
C ARG A 226 -13.54 2.05 17.66
N ARG A 227 -13.42 3.37 17.64
CA ARG A 227 -13.88 4.21 18.75
C ARG A 227 -15.39 4.13 18.86
N SER A 228 -15.91 4.26 20.07
CA SER A 228 -17.36 4.38 20.26
C SER A 228 -17.88 5.69 19.66
N LEU A 229 -19.19 5.74 19.33
CA LEU A 229 -19.79 6.97 18.84
C LEU A 229 -19.70 8.11 19.88
N GLU A 230 -19.79 7.79 21.16
CA GLU A 230 -19.68 8.74 22.26
C GLU A 230 -18.29 9.41 22.33
N GLU A 231 -17.24 8.70 21.91
CA GLU A 231 -15.87 9.25 21.88
C GLU A 231 -15.59 10.13 20.65
N VAL A 232 -16.42 10.08 19.61
CA VAL A 232 -16.20 10.83 18.35
C VAL A 232 -17.26 11.90 18.08
N LEU A 233 -18.38 11.87 18.79
CA LEU A 233 -19.42 12.89 18.76
C LEU A 233 -19.18 13.89 19.89
N HIS A 234 -18.79 15.10 19.53
CA HIS A 234 -18.64 16.25 20.43
C HIS A 234 -19.77 17.24 20.25
#